data_ff1b6222b4341c5616003048bda8451c
#
_entry.id   ff1b6222b4341c5616003048bda8451c
#
_cell.length_a   1.000
_cell.length_b   1.000
_cell.length_c   1.000
_cell.angle_alpha   90.00
_cell.angle_beta   90.00
_cell.angle_gamma   90.00
#
_symmetry.space_group_name_H-M   'P 1'
#
loop_
_entity.id
_entity.type
_entity.pdbx_description
1 polymer ?
#
loop_
_entity_poly.entity_id
_entity_poly.type
_entity_poly.pdbx_seq_one_letter_code
_entity_poly.pdbx_strand_id
1 'polypeptide(L)'
;REPEESVLDSYKGKCCYVGADARQSGTYQGELILETETQGDINGDGKITYIMCKGDPENIDAQYRTEYSIKALTDADKEVECLYEYLDNWDQTTAQQDVANALAQYGEKIEVVFCNNDAMALGALQSIEQAGRTVGKDIYLVGVDALKEAVQNVVDGKMTGTVLNDDVGQATKAAEATQLFVEGKDVEEYYWVDYVKVTTENAAQYL
;
A
#
# COMPACT_ATOMS: atom_id res chain seq x y z
N ARG A 1 -3.85 10.29 -10.02
CA ARG A 1 -5.00 9.52 -9.49
C ARG A 1 -6.06 9.28 -10.55
N GLU A 2 -6.83 8.22 -10.39
CA GLU A 2 -7.93 7.86 -11.29
C GLU A 2 -8.97 8.99 -11.34
N PRO A 3 -9.34 9.48 -12.53
CA PRO A 3 -10.41 10.46 -12.69
C PRO A 3 -11.78 9.80 -12.56
N GLU A 4 -12.81 10.60 -12.31
CA GLU A 4 -14.18 10.12 -12.42
C GLU A 4 -14.49 9.70 -13.88
N GLU A 5 -15.17 8.56 -14.06
CA GLU A 5 -15.54 8.01 -15.37
C GLU A 5 -16.29 9.03 -16.23
N SER A 6 -17.21 9.79 -15.62
CA SER A 6 -17.98 10.85 -16.29
C SER A 6 -17.10 11.96 -16.91
N VAL A 7 -15.91 12.19 -16.36
CA VAL A 7 -14.96 13.17 -16.88
C VAL A 7 -14.32 12.64 -18.17
N LEU A 8 -13.86 11.40 -18.18
CA LEU A 8 -13.28 10.78 -19.38
C LEU A 8 -14.31 10.64 -20.50
N ASP A 9 -15.52 10.17 -20.19
CA ASP A 9 -16.63 10.08 -21.15
C ASP A 9 -16.89 11.40 -21.86
N SER A 10 -16.83 12.54 -21.13
CA SER A 10 -17.03 13.87 -21.69
C SER A 10 -15.96 14.27 -22.71
N TYR A 11 -14.81 13.62 -22.71
CA TYR A 11 -13.66 13.88 -23.58
C TYR A 11 -13.26 12.67 -24.43
N LYS A 12 -14.17 11.74 -24.65
CA LYS A 12 -13.94 10.50 -25.40
C LYS A 12 -13.21 10.74 -26.73
N GLY A 13 -12.12 10.02 -26.95
CA GLY A 13 -11.24 10.16 -28.12
C GLY A 13 -10.35 11.40 -28.11
N LYS A 14 -10.36 12.23 -27.04
CA LYS A 14 -9.50 13.41 -26.91
C LYS A 14 -8.54 13.32 -25.73
N CYS A 15 -8.77 12.41 -24.81
CA CYS A 15 -7.89 12.11 -23.68
C CYS A 15 -7.96 10.62 -23.35
N CYS A 16 -6.99 10.15 -22.58
CA CYS A 16 -7.00 8.84 -21.97
C CYS A 16 -6.41 8.95 -20.55
N TYR A 17 -6.73 7.99 -19.73
CA TYR A 17 -6.09 7.79 -18.45
C TYR A 17 -5.00 6.72 -18.58
N VAL A 18 -3.83 7.00 -18.01
CA VAL A 18 -2.75 6.02 -17.82
C VAL A 18 -2.42 5.96 -16.34
N GLY A 19 -2.54 4.81 -15.73
CA GLY A 19 -2.31 4.67 -14.31
C GLY A 19 -2.62 3.27 -13.80
N ALA A 20 -2.61 3.10 -12.49
CA ALA A 20 -2.87 1.85 -11.82
C ALA A 20 -4.17 1.90 -11.00
N ASP A 21 -4.80 0.76 -10.80
CA ASP A 21 -6.01 0.64 -9.96
C ASP A 21 -5.61 0.49 -8.49
N ALA A 22 -5.85 1.52 -7.69
CA ALA A 22 -5.49 1.52 -6.28
C ALA A 22 -6.17 0.42 -5.45
N ARG A 23 -7.29 -0.15 -5.91
CA ARG A 23 -7.93 -1.31 -5.29
C ARG A 23 -7.01 -2.52 -5.30
N GLN A 24 -6.26 -2.73 -6.40
CA GLN A 24 -5.27 -3.79 -6.52
C GLN A 24 -4.15 -3.63 -5.48
N SER A 25 -3.65 -2.40 -5.26
CA SER A 25 -2.59 -2.17 -4.26
C SER A 25 -3.05 -2.45 -2.83
N GLY A 26 -4.28 -2.05 -2.48
CA GLY A 26 -4.87 -2.41 -1.19
C GLY A 26 -5.01 -3.91 -1.03
N THR A 27 -5.59 -4.59 -2.03
CA THR A 27 -5.71 -6.05 -2.03
C THR A 27 -4.35 -6.73 -1.82
N TYR A 28 -3.31 -6.27 -2.51
CA TYR A 28 -1.97 -6.83 -2.35
C TYR A 28 -1.36 -6.58 -0.96
N GLN A 29 -1.66 -5.46 -0.31
CA GLN A 29 -1.26 -5.25 1.09
C GLN A 29 -1.89 -6.30 2.03
N GLY A 30 -3.19 -6.58 1.88
CA GLY A 30 -3.86 -7.62 2.65
C GLY A 30 -3.31 -9.02 2.35
N GLU A 31 -3.06 -9.33 1.07
CA GLU A 31 -2.46 -10.60 0.66
C GLU A 31 -1.04 -10.79 1.23
N LEU A 32 -0.20 -9.74 1.28
CA LEU A 32 1.11 -9.79 1.91
C LEU A 32 1.03 -10.21 3.39
N ILE A 33 -0.02 -9.82 4.10
CA ILE A 33 -0.27 -10.26 5.48
C ILE A 33 -0.74 -11.72 5.52
N LEU A 34 -1.65 -12.13 4.62
CA LEU A 34 -2.12 -13.52 4.53
C LEU A 34 -1.00 -14.51 4.16
N GLU A 35 0.03 -14.06 3.45
CA GLU A 35 1.20 -14.85 3.06
C GLU A 35 2.22 -15.04 4.21
N THR A 36 2.05 -14.34 5.34
CA THR A 36 2.92 -14.52 6.51
C THR A 36 2.64 -15.84 7.23
N GLU A 37 3.57 -16.31 8.05
CA GLU A 37 3.46 -17.60 8.77
C GLU A 37 2.21 -17.65 9.65
N THR A 38 1.85 -16.54 10.30
CA THR A 38 0.67 -16.46 11.18
C THR A 38 -0.57 -15.97 10.46
N GLN A 39 -0.45 -15.59 9.19
CA GLN A 39 -1.52 -14.95 8.41
C GLN A 39 -2.07 -13.68 9.09
N GLY A 40 -1.20 -12.94 9.81
CA GLY A 40 -1.53 -11.70 10.51
C GLY A 40 -1.91 -11.86 11.98
N ASP A 41 -2.38 -13.03 12.40
CA ASP A 41 -2.76 -13.36 13.78
C ASP A 41 -1.52 -13.88 14.54
N ILE A 42 -0.73 -12.97 15.08
CA ILE A 42 0.55 -13.28 15.74
C ILE A 42 0.32 -13.92 17.11
N ASN A 43 -0.68 -13.46 17.83
CA ASN A 43 -0.96 -13.92 19.19
C ASN A 43 -1.79 -15.22 19.22
N GLY A 44 -2.38 -15.63 18.10
CA GLY A 44 -3.14 -16.87 17.94
C GLY A 44 -4.54 -16.85 18.58
N ASP A 45 -5.13 -15.66 18.74
CA ASP A 45 -6.46 -15.52 19.35
C ASP A 45 -7.62 -15.64 18.34
N GLY A 46 -7.30 -15.80 17.07
CA GLY A 46 -8.26 -15.95 15.97
C GLY A 46 -8.63 -14.63 15.30
N LYS A 47 -8.01 -13.52 15.67
CA LYS A 47 -8.30 -12.19 15.15
C LYS A 47 -7.02 -11.43 14.82
N ILE A 48 -7.03 -10.66 13.74
CA ILE A 48 -5.94 -9.77 13.34
C ILE A 48 -6.23 -8.37 13.88
N THR A 49 -5.41 -7.89 14.82
CA THR A 49 -5.52 -6.53 15.33
C THR A 49 -4.55 -5.59 14.63
N TYR A 50 -5.06 -4.48 14.12
CA TYR A 50 -4.26 -3.59 13.30
C TYR A 50 -4.47 -2.10 13.62
N ILE A 51 -3.51 -1.30 13.17
CA ILE A 51 -3.64 0.15 13.00
C ILE A 51 -3.44 0.51 11.53
N MET A 52 -4.04 1.63 11.10
CA MET A 52 -4.00 2.12 9.73
C MET A 52 -3.45 3.54 9.67
N CYS A 53 -2.34 3.74 8.95
CA CYS A 53 -1.77 5.03 8.58
C CYS A 53 -2.32 5.46 7.23
N LYS A 54 -3.24 6.44 7.21
CA LYS A 54 -3.97 6.86 6.01
C LYS A 54 -3.35 8.08 5.37
N GLY A 55 -3.37 8.08 4.05
CA GLY A 55 -3.10 9.27 3.26
C GLY A 55 -4.23 10.32 3.36
N ASP A 56 -4.22 11.27 2.44
CA ASP A 56 -5.26 12.30 2.32
C ASP A 56 -6.65 11.65 2.11
N PRO A 57 -7.64 11.89 2.98
CA PRO A 57 -8.96 11.25 2.89
C PRO A 57 -9.77 11.67 1.64
N GLU A 58 -9.42 12.80 1.00
CA GLU A 58 -10.03 13.21 -0.27
C GLU A 58 -9.38 12.53 -1.48
N ASN A 59 -8.28 11.80 -1.28
CA ASN A 59 -7.61 11.07 -2.33
C ASN A 59 -8.20 9.66 -2.45
N ILE A 60 -8.70 9.33 -3.63
CA ILE A 60 -9.33 8.02 -3.91
C ILE A 60 -8.37 6.85 -3.66
N ASP A 61 -7.06 7.04 -3.90
CA ASP A 61 -6.06 5.99 -3.65
C ASP A 61 -5.97 5.66 -2.15
N ALA A 62 -6.02 6.68 -1.27
CA ALA A 62 -6.03 6.46 0.17
C ALA A 62 -7.28 5.68 0.63
N GLN A 63 -8.45 6.00 0.04
CA GLN A 63 -9.69 5.31 0.34
C GLN A 63 -9.60 3.83 -0.09
N TYR A 64 -9.21 3.57 -1.34
CA TYR A 64 -9.12 2.21 -1.86
C TYR A 64 -8.03 1.36 -1.19
N ARG A 65 -6.84 1.93 -0.95
CA ARG A 65 -5.77 1.21 -0.22
C ARG A 65 -6.23 0.81 1.18
N THR A 66 -6.94 1.72 1.88
CA THR A 66 -7.51 1.43 3.21
C THR A 66 -8.59 0.36 3.15
N GLU A 67 -9.57 0.50 2.27
CA GLU A 67 -10.70 -0.43 2.17
C GLU A 67 -10.26 -1.82 1.72
N TYR A 68 -9.50 -1.90 0.64
CA TYR A 68 -9.20 -3.17 -0.01
C TYR A 68 -8.12 -3.98 0.72
N SER A 69 -7.25 -3.35 1.53
CA SER A 69 -6.32 -4.09 2.38
C SER A 69 -7.07 -4.91 3.45
N ILE A 70 -8.09 -4.33 4.03
CA ILE A 70 -8.92 -5.01 5.02
C ILE A 70 -9.91 -5.97 4.36
N LYS A 71 -10.45 -5.58 3.20
CA LYS A 71 -11.33 -6.45 2.42
C LYS A 71 -10.63 -7.76 2.03
N ALA A 72 -9.36 -7.74 1.65
CA ALA A 72 -8.61 -8.94 1.33
C ALA A 72 -8.52 -9.92 2.51
N LEU A 73 -8.38 -9.40 3.75
CA LEU A 73 -8.38 -10.23 4.96
C LEU A 73 -9.78 -10.81 5.22
N THR A 74 -10.82 -9.99 5.13
CA THR A 74 -12.19 -10.44 5.40
C THR A 74 -12.73 -11.40 4.32
N ASP A 75 -12.34 -11.20 3.06
CA ASP A 75 -12.67 -12.15 1.96
C ASP A 75 -11.95 -13.52 2.15
N ALA A 76 -10.86 -13.55 2.92
CA ALA A 76 -10.17 -14.78 3.34
C ALA A 76 -10.69 -15.34 4.68
N ASP A 77 -11.90 -14.95 5.09
CA ASP A 77 -12.57 -15.37 6.33
C ASP A 77 -11.77 -15.05 7.61
N LYS A 78 -10.94 -13.99 7.61
CA LYS A 78 -10.25 -13.52 8.80
C LYS A 78 -11.12 -12.55 9.60
N GLU A 79 -11.16 -12.73 10.91
CA GLU A 79 -11.68 -11.72 11.82
C GLU A 79 -10.63 -10.61 12.00
N VAL A 80 -11.04 -9.34 11.90
CA VAL A 80 -10.15 -8.19 11.99
C VAL A 80 -10.67 -7.18 13.01
N GLU A 81 -9.77 -6.51 13.73
CA GLU A 81 -10.11 -5.41 14.63
C GLU A 81 -9.19 -4.23 14.36
N CYS A 82 -9.79 -3.10 13.98
CA CYS A 82 -9.08 -1.84 13.89
C CYS A 82 -8.95 -1.20 15.27
N LEU A 83 -7.72 -1.06 15.77
CA LEU A 83 -7.47 -0.35 17.02
C LEU A 83 -7.53 1.16 16.82
N TYR A 84 -7.00 1.66 15.71
CA TYR A 84 -7.07 3.07 15.33
C TYR A 84 -6.70 3.31 13.86
N GLU A 85 -7.32 4.36 13.28
CA GLU A 85 -6.95 4.90 11.97
C GLU A 85 -6.39 6.32 12.16
N TYR A 86 -5.17 6.55 11.67
CA TYR A 86 -4.47 7.82 11.72
C TYR A 86 -4.52 8.50 10.35
N LEU A 87 -4.71 9.83 10.33
CA LEU A 87 -4.68 10.64 9.11
C LEU A 87 -3.30 11.29 8.98
N ASP A 88 -2.35 10.56 8.41
CA ASP A 88 -0.95 10.97 8.33
C ASP A 88 -0.64 11.76 7.05
N ASN A 89 -1.62 11.90 6.13
CA ASN A 89 -1.52 12.71 4.91
C ASN A 89 -0.25 12.46 4.08
N TRP A 90 0.17 11.20 3.95
CA TRP A 90 1.37 10.75 3.23
C TRP A 90 2.70 11.15 3.89
N ASP A 91 2.67 11.75 5.08
CA ASP A 91 3.85 12.30 5.75
C ASP A 91 4.53 11.29 6.68
N GLN A 92 5.82 11.07 6.46
CA GLN A 92 6.64 10.13 7.21
C GLN A 92 6.76 10.49 8.69
N THR A 93 6.92 11.78 9.01
CA THR A 93 7.13 12.24 10.39
C THR A 93 5.85 12.14 11.20
N THR A 94 4.71 12.47 10.58
CA THR A 94 3.39 12.33 11.22
C THR A 94 3.11 10.86 11.54
N ALA A 95 3.29 9.97 10.56
CA ALA A 95 3.13 8.52 10.78
C ALA A 95 4.07 7.97 11.86
N GLN A 96 5.32 8.44 11.92
CA GLN A 96 6.25 8.09 12.99
C GLN A 96 5.70 8.45 14.37
N GLN A 97 5.19 9.67 14.53
CA GLN A 97 4.64 10.13 15.81
C GLN A 97 3.38 9.36 16.20
N ASP A 98 2.48 9.16 15.25
CA ASP A 98 1.21 8.49 15.50
C ASP A 98 1.39 7.01 15.80
N VAL A 99 2.29 6.32 15.10
CA VAL A 99 2.63 4.92 15.41
C VAL A 99 3.34 4.81 16.77
N ALA A 100 4.21 5.77 17.13
CA ALA A 100 4.80 5.78 18.48
C ALA A 100 3.73 5.91 19.57
N ASN A 101 2.74 6.80 19.37
CA ASN A 101 1.61 6.96 20.27
C ASN A 101 0.75 5.67 20.35
N ALA A 102 0.47 5.04 19.20
CA ALA A 102 -0.26 3.79 19.13
C ALA A 102 0.45 2.67 19.90
N LEU A 103 1.76 2.51 19.70
CA LEU A 103 2.56 1.50 20.38
C LEU A 103 2.60 1.73 21.90
N ALA A 104 2.65 2.99 22.34
CA ALA A 104 2.56 3.32 23.76
C ALA A 104 1.18 3.00 24.37
N GLN A 105 0.12 3.17 23.59
CA GLN A 105 -1.27 2.98 24.05
C GLN A 105 -1.71 1.50 23.99
N TYR A 106 -1.42 0.81 22.90
CA TYR A 106 -1.93 -0.53 22.62
C TYR A 106 -0.86 -1.63 22.80
N GLY A 107 0.43 -1.28 22.75
CA GLY A 107 1.54 -2.21 22.98
C GLY A 107 1.53 -3.41 22.05
N GLU A 108 1.60 -4.60 22.64
CA GLU A 108 1.66 -5.88 21.92
C GLU A 108 0.34 -6.26 21.23
N LYS A 109 -0.76 -5.52 21.47
CA LYS A 109 -2.02 -5.77 20.78
C LYS A 109 -1.96 -5.40 19.29
N ILE A 110 -1.03 -4.53 18.88
CA ILE A 110 -0.89 -4.20 17.47
C ILE A 110 -0.11 -5.33 16.79
N GLU A 111 -0.77 -6.06 15.91
CA GLU A 111 -0.15 -7.14 15.15
C GLU A 111 0.24 -6.69 13.75
N VAL A 112 -0.55 -5.80 13.14
CA VAL A 112 -0.30 -5.30 11.80
C VAL A 112 -0.37 -3.77 11.75
N VAL A 113 0.60 -3.16 11.06
CA VAL A 113 0.59 -1.74 10.69
C VAL A 113 0.43 -1.66 9.18
N PHE A 114 -0.74 -1.19 8.74
CA PHE A 114 -0.99 -0.86 7.35
C PHE A 114 -0.66 0.61 7.10
N CYS A 115 0.15 0.90 6.10
CA CYS A 115 0.43 2.26 5.64
C CYS A 115 0.02 2.42 4.19
N ASN A 116 -0.75 3.47 3.87
CA ASN A 116 -1.19 3.72 2.50
C ASN A 116 -0.03 4.04 1.54
N ASN A 117 1.17 4.41 2.05
CA ASN A 117 2.39 4.50 1.26
C ASN A 117 3.65 4.16 2.05
N ASP A 118 4.77 4.03 1.36
CA ASP A 118 6.07 3.68 1.95
C ASP A 118 6.67 4.80 2.79
N ALA A 119 6.42 6.09 2.49
CA ALA A 119 6.92 7.17 3.33
C ALA A 119 6.37 7.04 4.76
N MET A 120 5.07 6.80 4.90
CA MET A 120 4.46 6.53 6.21
C MET A 120 4.97 5.23 6.82
N ALA A 121 5.17 4.16 6.02
CA ALA A 121 5.71 2.89 6.49
C ALA A 121 7.14 3.03 7.03
N LEU A 122 7.99 3.85 6.40
CA LEU A 122 9.33 4.15 6.89
C LEU A 122 9.31 4.93 8.22
N GLY A 123 8.34 5.82 8.40
CA GLY A 123 8.09 6.48 9.70
C GLY A 123 7.64 5.50 10.76
N ALA A 124 6.68 4.63 10.43
CA ALA A 124 6.17 3.57 11.30
C ALA A 124 7.29 2.62 11.74
N LEU A 125 8.16 2.21 10.80
CA LEU A 125 9.30 1.33 11.09
C LEU A 125 10.22 1.91 12.18
N GLN A 126 10.54 3.20 12.09
CA GLN A 126 11.38 3.84 13.11
C GLN A 126 10.75 3.75 14.50
N SER A 127 9.45 3.93 14.61
CA SER A 127 8.74 3.82 15.89
C SER A 127 8.64 2.38 16.39
N ILE A 128 8.46 1.42 15.51
CA ILE A 128 8.47 -0.02 15.81
C ILE A 128 9.83 -0.42 16.39
N GLU A 129 10.93 -0.03 15.71
CA GLU A 129 12.30 -0.32 16.17
C GLU A 129 12.60 0.37 17.52
N GLN A 130 12.18 1.64 17.70
CA GLN A 130 12.34 2.36 18.96
C GLN A 130 11.58 1.75 20.13
N ALA A 131 10.42 1.17 19.86
CA ALA A 131 9.64 0.40 20.84
C ALA A 131 10.23 -0.98 21.15
N GLY A 132 11.32 -1.37 20.49
CA GLY A 132 11.99 -2.67 20.67
C GLY A 132 11.25 -3.83 20.02
N ARG A 133 10.30 -3.55 19.12
CA ARG A 133 9.58 -4.59 18.37
C ARG A 133 10.30 -4.94 17.07
N THR A 134 10.06 -6.13 16.57
CA THR A 134 10.74 -6.69 15.40
C THR A 134 9.71 -7.11 14.36
N VAL A 135 9.76 -6.49 13.18
CA VAL A 135 8.90 -6.86 12.04
C VAL A 135 9.17 -8.32 11.63
N GLY A 136 8.11 -9.04 11.30
CA GLY A 136 8.15 -10.46 10.94
C GLY A 136 8.20 -11.42 12.15
N LYS A 137 8.32 -10.88 13.37
CA LYS A 137 8.35 -11.68 14.59
C LYS A 137 7.17 -11.39 15.51
N ASP A 138 6.98 -10.13 15.87
CA ASP A 138 5.96 -9.70 16.83
C ASP A 138 5.07 -8.57 16.32
N ILE A 139 5.30 -8.13 15.08
CA ILE A 139 4.49 -7.14 14.36
C ILE A 139 4.74 -7.29 12.84
N TYR A 140 3.74 -6.98 12.03
CA TYR A 140 3.88 -6.88 10.57
C TYR A 140 3.73 -5.44 10.12
N LEU A 141 4.42 -5.08 9.02
CA LEU A 141 4.43 -3.74 8.45
C LEU A 141 4.39 -3.81 6.93
N VAL A 142 3.40 -3.17 6.31
CA VAL A 142 3.27 -3.11 4.85
C VAL A 142 3.05 -1.68 4.36
N GLY A 143 3.63 -1.37 3.20
CA GLY A 143 3.52 -0.09 2.52
C GLY A 143 3.06 -0.24 1.07
N VAL A 144 3.14 0.85 0.31
CA VAL A 144 2.90 0.93 -1.15
C VAL A 144 3.86 1.96 -1.73
N ASP A 145 4.30 1.78 -2.92
CA ASP A 145 5.10 2.55 -3.89
C ASP A 145 6.44 1.87 -4.24
N ALA A 146 6.95 0.98 -3.41
CA ALA A 146 8.26 0.33 -3.54
C ALA A 146 9.40 1.37 -3.63
N LEU A 147 9.40 2.36 -2.73
CA LEU A 147 10.55 3.27 -2.59
C LEU A 147 11.82 2.46 -2.30
N LYS A 148 12.96 2.86 -2.86
CA LYS A 148 14.23 2.11 -2.70
C LYS A 148 14.56 1.79 -1.24
N GLU A 149 14.32 2.72 -0.31
CA GLU A 149 14.57 2.51 1.11
C GLU A 149 13.60 1.46 1.69
N ALA A 150 12.33 1.48 1.30
CA ALA A 150 11.35 0.48 1.70
C ALA A 150 11.70 -0.91 1.14
N VAL A 151 12.06 -0.97 -0.15
CA VAL A 151 12.54 -2.20 -0.78
C VAL A 151 13.76 -2.77 -0.07
N GLN A 152 14.74 -1.91 0.30
CA GLN A 152 15.90 -2.35 1.07
C GLN A 152 15.47 -2.91 2.44
N ASN A 153 14.50 -2.29 3.12
CA ASN A 153 13.97 -2.79 4.39
C ASN A 153 13.22 -4.11 4.22
N VAL A 154 12.58 -4.36 3.07
CA VAL A 154 12.00 -5.68 2.76
C VAL A 154 13.10 -6.72 2.59
N VAL A 155 14.18 -6.41 1.84
CA VAL A 155 15.35 -7.30 1.69
C VAL A 155 15.98 -7.62 3.04
N ASP A 156 16.08 -6.64 3.93
CA ASP A 156 16.69 -6.78 5.26
C ASP A 156 15.75 -7.42 6.29
N GLY A 157 14.51 -7.78 5.91
CA GLY A 157 13.50 -8.37 6.79
C GLY A 157 12.92 -7.39 7.83
N LYS A 158 13.05 -6.07 7.58
CA LYS A 158 12.54 -4.99 8.44
C LYS A 158 11.16 -4.47 8.02
N MET A 159 10.70 -4.83 6.84
CA MET A 159 9.32 -4.66 6.39
C MET A 159 8.80 -6.00 5.87
N THR A 160 7.53 -6.29 6.10
CA THR A 160 6.87 -7.51 5.62
C THR A 160 6.79 -7.52 4.11
N GLY A 161 6.51 -6.36 3.53
CA GLY A 161 6.47 -6.16 2.09
C GLY A 161 6.01 -4.76 1.73
N THR A 162 6.09 -4.45 0.45
CA THR A 162 5.49 -3.27 -0.16
C THR A 162 4.86 -3.62 -1.50
N VAL A 163 4.17 -2.68 -2.13
CA VAL A 163 3.50 -2.88 -3.41
C VAL A 163 4.05 -1.85 -4.40
N LEU A 164 4.70 -2.30 -5.45
CA LEU A 164 5.26 -1.43 -6.49
C LEU A 164 4.13 -0.76 -7.27
N ASN A 165 4.13 0.56 -7.27
CA ASN A 165 3.38 1.40 -8.19
C ASN A 165 4.29 1.69 -9.39
N ASP A 166 4.18 0.90 -10.46
CA ASP A 166 5.15 0.87 -11.58
C ASP A 166 5.16 2.19 -12.37
N ASP A 167 5.97 3.13 -11.93
CA ASP A 167 6.15 4.44 -12.54
C ASP A 167 6.78 4.36 -13.94
N VAL A 168 7.69 3.42 -14.16
CA VAL A 168 8.34 3.18 -15.46
C VAL A 168 7.32 2.61 -16.45
N GLY A 169 6.51 1.64 -16.03
CA GLY A 169 5.43 1.09 -16.84
C GLY A 169 4.40 2.16 -17.20
N GLN A 170 3.98 2.98 -16.23
CA GLN A 170 3.06 4.08 -16.47
C GLN A 170 3.64 5.13 -17.43
N ALA A 171 4.90 5.53 -17.25
CA ALA A 171 5.57 6.47 -18.16
C ALA A 171 5.68 5.91 -19.58
N THR A 172 6.00 4.62 -19.72
CA THR A 172 6.08 3.93 -21.02
C THR A 172 4.71 3.91 -21.71
N LYS A 173 3.65 3.52 -20.98
CA LYS A 173 2.30 3.52 -21.53
C LYS A 173 1.81 4.92 -21.92
N ALA A 174 2.13 5.94 -21.13
CA ALA A 174 1.79 7.32 -21.45
C ALA A 174 2.49 7.80 -22.75
N ALA A 175 3.75 7.41 -22.94
CA ALA A 175 4.47 7.72 -24.19
C ALA A 175 3.86 6.99 -25.39
N GLU A 176 3.52 5.70 -25.27
CA GLU A 176 2.83 4.93 -26.32
C GLU A 176 1.49 5.56 -26.71
N ALA A 177 0.64 5.89 -25.72
CA ALA A 177 -0.64 6.53 -25.95
C ALA A 177 -0.48 7.91 -26.62
N THR A 178 0.51 8.69 -26.20
CA THR A 178 0.84 9.99 -26.83
C THR A 178 1.23 9.82 -28.29
N GLN A 179 2.03 8.80 -28.62
CA GLN A 179 2.41 8.53 -30.01
C GLN A 179 1.19 8.20 -30.87
N LEU A 180 0.26 7.38 -30.37
CA LEU A 180 -0.99 7.06 -31.08
C LEU A 180 -1.80 8.32 -31.38
N PHE A 181 -1.93 9.25 -30.42
CA PHE A 181 -2.58 10.53 -30.63
C PHE A 181 -1.92 11.36 -31.72
N VAL A 182 -0.59 11.47 -31.71
CA VAL A 182 0.17 12.23 -32.72
C VAL A 182 0.02 11.62 -34.11
N GLU A 183 -0.07 10.31 -34.21
CA GLU A 183 -0.28 9.59 -35.49
C GLU A 183 -1.75 9.61 -35.95
N GLY A 184 -2.66 10.19 -35.20
CA GLY A 184 -4.10 10.22 -35.50
C GLY A 184 -4.77 8.86 -35.41
N LYS A 185 -4.21 7.97 -34.64
CA LYS A 185 -4.77 6.64 -34.37
C LYS A 185 -5.73 6.68 -33.19
N ASP A 186 -6.60 5.67 -33.12
CA ASP A 186 -7.50 5.49 -31.99
C ASP A 186 -6.70 5.16 -30.73
N VAL A 187 -7.11 5.74 -29.61
CA VAL A 187 -6.58 5.46 -28.28
C VAL A 187 -7.68 4.89 -27.40
N GLU A 188 -7.27 3.99 -26.50
CA GLU A 188 -8.16 3.48 -25.48
C GLU A 188 -8.44 4.58 -24.44
N GLU A 189 -9.54 4.46 -23.74
CA GLU A 189 -9.91 5.39 -22.68
C GLU A 189 -9.07 5.20 -21.42
N TYR A 190 -8.71 3.94 -21.13
CA TYR A 190 -7.89 3.54 -19.99
C TYR A 190 -6.73 2.65 -20.43
N TYR A 191 -5.53 2.98 -19.96
CA TYR A 191 -4.32 2.16 -20.02
C TYR A 191 -3.90 1.79 -18.61
N TRP A 192 -4.34 0.63 -18.16
CA TRP A 192 -4.02 0.13 -16.83
C TRP A 192 -2.60 -0.44 -16.78
N VAL A 193 -1.88 -0.13 -15.72
CA VAL A 193 -0.57 -0.70 -15.37
C VAL A 193 -0.73 -1.36 -14.01
N ASP A 194 -0.51 -2.67 -13.96
CA ASP A 194 -0.70 -3.44 -12.75
C ASP A 194 0.31 -3.07 -11.66
N TYR A 195 -0.14 -3.11 -10.42
CA TYR A 195 0.74 -3.12 -9.27
C TYR A 195 1.49 -4.47 -9.16
N VAL A 196 2.60 -4.50 -8.42
CA VAL A 196 3.36 -5.73 -8.16
C VAL A 196 3.63 -5.87 -6.66
N LYS A 197 3.33 -7.04 -6.09
CA LYS A 197 3.74 -7.36 -4.72
C LYS A 197 5.25 -7.47 -4.63
N VAL A 198 5.86 -6.78 -3.65
CA VAL A 198 7.28 -6.82 -3.37
C VAL A 198 7.49 -7.49 -2.02
N THR A 199 8.05 -8.69 -2.07
CA THR A 199 8.34 -9.58 -0.94
C THR A 199 9.84 -9.81 -0.82
N THR A 200 10.30 -10.46 0.23
CA THR A 200 11.72 -10.85 0.39
C THR A 200 12.23 -11.70 -0.77
N GLU A 201 11.34 -12.40 -1.51
CA GLU A 201 11.72 -13.28 -2.61
C GLU A 201 12.09 -12.50 -3.89
N ASN A 202 11.47 -11.34 -4.12
CA ASN A 202 11.65 -10.57 -5.35
C ASN A 202 12.19 -9.15 -5.14
N ALA A 203 12.25 -8.64 -3.90
CA ALA A 203 12.62 -7.25 -3.60
C ALA A 203 13.98 -6.84 -4.20
N ALA A 204 14.95 -7.75 -4.24
CA ALA A 204 16.29 -7.46 -4.79
C ALA A 204 16.26 -7.03 -6.27
N GLN A 205 15.18 -7.29 -7.01
CA GLN A 205 15.03 -6.89 -8.42
C GLN A 205 14.66 -5.41 -8.57
N TYR A 206 14.23 -4.76 -7.48
CA TYR A 206 13.72 -3.38 -7.46
C TYR A 206 14.67 -2.39 -6.75
N LEU A 207 15.92 -2.79 -6.45
CA LEU A 207 16.96 -1.95 -5.82
C LEU A 207 17.78 -1.11 -6.80
#